data_e36a441e0a74c783967b7a37593521a0
#
_entry.id   e36a441e0a74c783967b7a37593521a0
#
_cell.length_a   1.000
_cell.length_b   1.000
_cell.length_c   1.000
_cell.angle_alpha   90.00
_cell.angle_beta   90.00
_cell.angle_gamma   90.00
#
_symmetry.space_group_name_H-M   'P 1'
#
loop_
_entity.id
_entity.type
_entity.pdbx_description
1 polymer ?
#
loop_
_entity_poly.entity_id
_entity_poly.type
_entity_poly.pdbx_seq_one_letter_code
_entity_poly.pdbx_strand_id
1 'polypeptide(L)'
;MNILSLFQSFVNHLNNILIDNQYLHKIEPNIQKSTNILNLDTLKQILEFLDLEYKNSNERKEKYYVQQTRQRTLITSLGLLTFNKTYYKSKKKNNGKYEYYSFLEDYLGISKWSKMTLTAETLI
;
A
#
# COMPACT_ATOMS: atom_id res chain seq x y z
N MET A 1 3.27 2.22 -12.10
CA MET A 1 2.83 3.35 -11.24
C MET A 1 2.64 4.59 -12.09
N ASN A 2 1.48 5.24 -12.02
CA ASN A 2 1.17 6.42 -12.83
C ASN A 2 1.11 7.67 -11.95
N ILE A 3 2.25 8.36 -11.83
CA ILE A 3 2.39 9.57 -11.01
C ILE A 3 1.56 10.73 -11.57
N LEU A 4 1.48 10.87 -12.90
CA LEU A 4 0.69 11.91 -13.54
C LEU A 4 -0.80 11.79 -13.20
N SER A 5 -1.33 10.57 -13.19
CA SER A 5 -2.74 10.31 -12.84
C SER A 5 -3.02 10.68 -11.38
N LEU A 6 -2.12 10.35 -10.46
CA LEU A 6 -2.24 10.74 -9.05
C LEU A 6 -2.23 12.26 -8.89
N PHE A 7 -1.30 12.92 -9.55
CA PHE A 7 -1.18 14.38 -9.49
C PHE A 7 -2.41 15.08 -10.08
N GLN A 8 -2.92 14.58 -11.20
CA GLN A 8 -4.13 15.11 -11.83
C GLN A 8 -5.34 14.98 -10.91
N SER A 9 -5.51 13.85 -10.28
CA SER A 9 -6.58 13.62 -9.31
C SER A 9 -6.49 14.60 -8.13
N PHE A 10 -5.29 14.83 -7.61
CA PHE A 10 -5.04 15.78 -6.53
C PHE A 10 -5.39 17.21 -6.93
N VAL A 11 -4.96 17.65 -8.12
CA VAL A 11 -5.28 18.99 -8.65
C VAL A 11 -6.79 19.17 -8.79
N ASN A 12 -7.50 18.17 -9.29
CA ASN A 12 -8.96 18.21 -9.43
C ASN A 12 -9.64 18.35 -8.06
N HIS A 13 -9.17 17.63 -7.04
CA HIS A 13 -9.69 17.77 -5.67
C HIS A 13 -9.48 19.17 -5.12
N LEU A 14 -8.30 19.76 -5.32
CA LEU A 14 -8.02 21.13 -4.88
C LEU A 14 -8.93 22.15 -5.58
N ASN A 15 -9.14 22.00 -6.88
CA ASN A 15 -10.04 22.88 -7.63
C ASN A 15 -11.46 22.83 -7.09
N ASN A 16 -11.97 21.63 -6.78
CA ASN A 16 -13.31 21.45 -6.21
C ASN A 16 -13.42 22.11 -4.82
N ILE A 17 -12.40 22.00 -4.00
CA ILE A 17 -12.37 22.66 -2.69
C ILE A 17 -12.47 24.16 -2.83
N LEU A 18 -11.73 24.76 -3.76
CA LEU A 18 -11.74 26.20 -3.99
C LEU A 18 -13.06 26.71 -4.57
N ILE A 19 -13.74 25.90 -5.38
CA ILE A 19 -15.05 26.23 -5.94
C ILE A 19 -16.13 26.19 -4.87
N ASP A 20 -16.12 25.17 -4.00
CA ASP A 20 -17.19 24.92 -3.02
C ASP A 20 -17.03 25.70 -1.73
N ASN A 21 -15.83 26.22 -1.43
CA ASN A 21 -15.53 26.86 -0.16
C ASN A 21 -14.78 28.18 -0.37
N GLN A 22 -15.31 29.26 0.20
CA GLN A 22 -14.68 30.59 0.14
C GLN A 22 -14.00 31.01 1.45
N TYR A 23 -14.24 30.28 2.55
CA TYR A 23 -13.71 30.62 3.87
C TYR A 23 -12.50 29.76 4.21
N LEU A 24 -11.44 30.41 4.69
CA LEU A 24 -10.17 29.73 5.00
C LEU A 24 -10.33 28.58 5.98
N HIS A 25 -11.14 28.74 7.04
CA HIS A 25 -11.37 27.69 8.02
C HIS A 25 -12.07 26.44 7.46
N LYS A 26 -12.69 26.57 6.27
CA LYS A 26 -13.27 25.42 5.55
C LYS A 26 -12.31 24.85 4.52
N ILE A 27 -11.44 25.69 3.95
CA ILE A 27 -10.46 25.29 2.93
C ILE A 27 -9.35 24.44 3.55
N GLU A 28 -8.76 24.88 4.67
CA GLU A 28 -7.62 24.19 5.30
C GLU A 28 -7.87 22.73 5.61
N PRO A 29 -8.96 22.33 6.32
CA PRO A 29 -9.20 20.92 6.62
C PRO A 29 -9.40 20.07 5.37
N ASN A 30 -10.01 20.64 4.33
CA ASN A 30 -10.26 19.95 3.08
C ASN A 30 -8.98 19.74 2.27
N ILE A 31 -8.06 20.71 2.28
CA ILE A 31 -6.74 20.56 1.67
C ILE A 31 -5.96 19.45 2.36
N GLN A 32 -5.93 19.43 3.68
CA GLN A 32 -5.25 18.38 4.44
C GLN A 32 -5.82 17.00 4.15
N LYS A 33 -7.15 16.88 4.07
CA LYS A 33 -7.82 15.63 3.71
C LYS A 33 -7.41 15.16 2.31
N SER A 34 -7.38 16.07 1.33
CA SER A 34 -6.98 15.74 -0.04
C SER A 34 -5.52 15.32 -0.12
N THR A 35 -4.64 15.96 0.63
CA THR A 35 -3.23 15.59 0.71
C THR A 35 -3.04 14.20 1.33
N ASN A 36 -3.78 13.86 2.37
CA ASN A 36 -3.74 12.53 2.98
C ASN A 36 -4.21 11.45 2.01
N ILE A 37 -5.26 11.72 1.24
CA ILE A 37 -5.74 10.80 0.20
C ILE A 37 -4.65 10.56 -0.84
N LEU A 38 -4.00 11.64 -1.31
CA LEU A 38 -2.88 11.52 -2.26
C LEU A 38 -1.73 10.69 -1.68
N ASN A 39 -1.38 10.92 -0.42
CA ASN A 39 -0.31 10.18 0.25
C ASN A 39 -0.63 8.69 0.36
N LEU A 40 -1.88 8.34 0.72
CA LEU A 40 -2.33 6.95 0.80
C LEU A 40 -2.32 6.27 -0.57
N ASP A 41 -2.82 6.95 -1.61
CA ASP A 41 -2.84 6.43 -2.97
C ASP A 41 -1.41 6.20 -3.49
N THR A 42 -0.50 7.12 -3.20
CA THR A 42 0.91 7.01 -3.57
C THR A 42 1.55 5.80 -2.88
N LEU A 43 1.33 5.65 -1.58
CA LEU A 43 1.88 4.53 -0.82
C LEU A 43 1.34 3.19 -1.34
N LYS A 44 0.04 3.10 -1.58
CA LYS A 44 -0.58 1.91 -2.18
C LYS A 44 0.08 1.52 -3.50
N GLN A 45 0.26 2.49 -4.40
CA GLN A 45 0.86 2.21 -5.71
C GLN A 45 2.32 1.80 -5.60
N ILE A 46 3.08 2.38 -4.68
CA ILE A 46 4.47 1.97 -4.43
C ILE A 46 4.52 0.51 -3.97
N LEU A 47 3.67 0.15 -3.00
CA LEU A 47 3.65 -1.22 -2.47
C LEU A 47 3.24 -2.24 -3.52
N GLU A 48 2.19 -1.96 -4.28
CA GLU A 48 1.74 -2.85 -5.34
C GLU A 48 2.75 -2.96 -6.49
N PHE A 49 3.49 -1.89 -6.78
CA PHE A 49 4.58 -1.91 -7.74
C PHE A 49 5.73 -2.82 -7.27
N LEU A 50 6.15 -2.71 -6.01
CA LEU A 50 7.19 -3.57 -5.43
C LEU A 50 6.78 -5.03 -5.46
N ASP A 51 5.52 -5.32 -5.15
CA ASP A 51 4.98 -6.67 -5.20
C ASP A 51 5.04 -7.25 -6.62
N LEU A 52 4.67 -6.46 -7.61
CA LEU A 52 4.70 -6.85 -9.02
C LEU A 52 6.14 -7.08 -9.52
N GLU A 53 7.07 -6.23 -9.13
CA GLU A 53 8.50 -6.37 -9.49
C GLU A 53 9.05 -7.70 -8.98
N TYR A 54 8.78 -8.05 -7.73
CA TYR A 54 9.20 -9.33 -7.19
C TYR A 54 8.51 -10.51 -7.88
N LYS A 55 7.20 -10.40 -8.13
CA LYS A 55 6.41 -11.44 -8.83
C LYS A 55 7.02 -11.81 -10.18
N ASN A 56 7.51 -10.81 -10.92
CA ASN A 56 8.09 -10.99 -12.25
C ASN A 56 9.60 -11.29 -12.22
N SER A 57 10.21 -11.34 -11.05
CA SER A 57 11.64 -11.62 -10.91
C SER A 57 11.98 -13.09 -11.17
N ASN A 58 13.19 -13.33 -11.63
CA ASN A 58 13.70 -14.70 -11.82
C ASN A 58 13.83 -15.44 -10.49
N GLU A 59 14.21 -14.73 -9.43
CA GLU A 59 14.34 -15.30 -8.10
C GLU A 59 13.00 -15.91 -7.63
N ARG A 60 11.91 -15.17 -7.80
CA ARG A 60 10.59 -15.68 -7.45
C ARG A 60 10.22 -16.90 -8.30
N LYS A 61 10.44 -16.83 -9.60
CA LYS A 61 10.09 -17.92 -10.54
C LYS A 61 10.84 -19.21 -10.23
N GLU A 62 12.04 -19.11 -9.73
CA GLU A 62 12.84 -20.27 -9.34
C GLU A 62 12.40 -20.88 -8.01
N LYS A 63 11.99 -20.06 -7.04
CA LYS A 63 11.74 -20.49 -5.66
C LYS A 63 10.28 -20.76 -5.34
N TYR A 64 9.35 -20.03 -5.96
CA TYR A 64 7.97 -20.01 -5.53
C TYR A 64 6.97 -20.08 -6.68
N TYR A 65 5.84 -20.74 -6.41
CA TYR A 65 4.62 -20.59 -7.20
C TYR A 65 3.77 -19.46 -6.65
N VAL A 66 3.06 -18.76 -7.53
CA VAL A 66 2.04 -17.79 -7.11
C VAL A 66 0.86 -18.58 -6.54
N GLN A 67 0.55 -18.35 -5.27
CA GLN A 67 -0.57 -19.03 -4.60
C GLN A 67 -1.86 -18.25 -4.79
N GLN A 68 -1.89 -16.98 -4.40
CA GLN A 68 -3.07 -16.13 -4.48
C GLN A 68 -2.70 -14.66 -4.27
N THR A 69 -3.61 -13.78 -4.65
CA THR A 69 -3.55 -12.37 -4.34
C THR A 69 -4.63 -12.07 -3.29
N ARG A 70 -4.25 -11.34 -2.24
CA ARG A 70 -5.16 -10.93 -1.16
C ARG A 70 -5.03 -9.45 -0.90
N GLN A 71 -6.14 -8.84 -0.48
CA GLN A 71 -6.11 -7.50 0.08
C GLN A 71 -5.63 -7.52 1.51
N ARG A 72 -4.89 -6.49 1.88
CA ARG A 72 -4.49 -6.24 3.24
C ARG A 72 -4.78 -4.79 3.61
N THR A 73 -5.28 -4.58 4.82
CA THR A 73 -5.54 -3.24 5.36
C THR A 73 -4.67 -3.03 6.59
N LEU A 74 -3.98 -1.89 6.62
CA LEU A 74 -3.16 -1.46 7.75
C LEU A 74 -3.61 -0.08 8.21
N ILE A 75 -3.58 0.15 9.52
CA ILE A 75 -3.69 1.47 10.10
C ILE A 75 -2.32 2.14 10.00
N THR A 76 -2.25 3.25 9.29
CA THR A 76 -1.01 4.01 9.14
C THR A 76 -1.16 5.40 9.74
N SER A 77 -0.05 6.12 9.90
CA SER A 77 -0.07 7.52 10.33
C SER A 77 -0.82 8.44 9.35
N LEU A 78 -1.01 8.00 8.10
CA LEU A 78 -1.74 8.75 7.06
C LEU A 78 -3.22 8.38 6.99
N GLY A 79 -3.64 7.29 7.64
CA GLY A 79 -4.99 6.75 7.61
C GLY A 79 -5.00 5.26 7.28
N LEU A 80 -6.18 4.74 6.93
CA LEU A 80 -6.33 3.33 6.54
C LEU A 80 -5.78 3.11 5.15
N LEU A 81 -4.83 2.20 5.05
CA LEU A 81 -4.21 1.79 3.80
C LEU A 81 -4.67 0.39 3.43
N THR A 82 -5.28 0.24 2.26
CA THR A 82 -5.66 -1.06 1.70
C THR A 82 -4.89 -1.29 0.41
N PHE A 83 -4.22 -2.41 0.30
CA PHE A 83 -3.42 -2.77 -0.87
C PHE A 83 -3.50 -4.26 -1.14
N ASN A 84 -3.23 -4.63 -2.38
CA ASN A 84 -3.15 -6.01 -2.81
C ASN A 84 -1.72 -6.52 -2.63
N LYS A 85 -1.59 -7.75 -2.16
CA LYS A 85 -0.31 -8.45 -2.03
C LYS A 85 -0.41 -9.86 -2.54
N THR A 86 0.71 -10.42 -2.98
CA THR A 86 0.78 -11.78 -3.49
C THR A 86 1.34 -12.69 -2.42
N TYR A 87 0.69 -13.84 -2.23
CA TYR A 87 1.22 -14.97 -1.46
C TYR A 87 1.83 -15.99 -2.39
N TYR A 88 2.94 -16.55 -1.95
CA TYR A 88 3.68 -17.57 -2.66
C TYR A 88 3.74 -18.87 -1.88
N LYS A 89 3.89 -19.97 -2.61
CA LYS A 89 4.12 -21.31 -2.08
C LYS A 89 5.46 -21.80 -2.60
N SER A 90 6.32 -22.33 -1.73
CA SER A 90 7.61 -22.85 -2.15
C SER A 90 7.46 -24.00 -3.14
N LYS A 91 8.35 -24.06 -4.12
CA LYS A 91 8.39 -25.17 -5.08
C LYS A 91 8.91 -26.45 -4.46
N LYS A 92 9.81 -26.33 -3.49
CA LYS A 92 10.42 -27.44 -2.78
C LYS A 92 9.86 -27.53 -1.37
N LYS A 93 9.68 -28.75 -0.89
CA LYS A 93 9.32 -28.99 0.51
C LYS A 93 10.55 -28.88 1.40
N ASN A 94 10.37 -28.26 2.56
CA ASN A 94 11.35 -28.21 3.63
C ASN A 94 10.82 -29.05 4.80
N ASN A 95 11.56 -30.10 5.20
CA ASN A 95 11.12 -31.06 6.23
C ASN A 95 9.73 -31.68 5.92
N GLY A 96 9.47 -31.96 4.65
CA GLY A 96 8.21 -32.56 4.20
C GLY A 96 7.03 -31.59 4.08
N LYS A 97 7.26 -30.31 4.30
CA LYS A 97 6.20 -29.28 4.24
C LYS A 97 6.55 -28.18 3.27
N TYR A 98 5.55 -27.64 2.59
CA TYR A 98 5.69 -26.43 1.80
C TYR A 98 5.75 -25.19 2.70
N GLU A 99 6.54 -24.21 2.29
CA GLU A 99 6.60 -22.91 2.94
C GLU A 99 5.75 -21.91 2.18
N TYR A 100 5.12 -21.02 2.92
CA TYR A 100 4.33 -19.91 2.37
C TYR A 100 5.04 -18.61 2.67
N TYR A 101 5.03 -17.69 1.70
CA TYR A 101 5.86 -16.50 1.76
C TYR A 101 5.12 -15.30 1.17
N SER A 102 5.29 -14.15 1.78
CA SER A 102 4.87 -12.86 1.26
C SER A 102 6.08 -11.93 1.19
N PHE A 103 6.49 -11.58 -0.01
CA PHE A 103 7.63 -10.69 -0.21
C PHE A 103 7.39 -9.32 0.42
N LEU A 104 6.20 -8.74 0.25
CA LEU A 104 5.91 -7.42 0.82
C LEU A 104 6.00 -7.40 2.33
N GLU A 105 5.42 -8.39 3.00
CA GLU A 105 5.47 -8.44 4.46
C GLU A 105 6.90 -8.56 4.98
N ASP A 106 7.70 -9.40 4.34
CA ASP A 106 9.11 -9.58 4.70
C ASP A 106 9.94 -8.33 4.42
N TYR A 107 9.81 -7.78 3.22
CA TYR A 107 10.55 -6.59 2.80
C TYR A 107 10.24 -5.37 3.66
N LEU A 108 8.97 -5.18 4.01
CA LEU A 108 8.49 -4.05 4.80
C LEU A 108 8.68 -4.26 6.31
N GLY A 109 9.04 -5.46 6.74
CA GLY A 109 9.19 -5.77 8.16
C GLY A 109 7.88 -5.76 8.94
N ILE A 110 6.78 -6.11 8.29
CA ILE A 110 5.47 -6.22 8.94
C ILE A 110 5.10 -7.68 9.15
N SER A 111 4.52 -8.00 10.30
CA SER A 111 4.08 -9.35 10.58
C SER A 111 2.74 -9.64 9.91
N LYS A 112 2.48 -10.93 9.64
CA LYS A 112 1.21 -11.39 9.09
C LYS A 112 -0.01 -10.90 9.89
N TRP A 113 0.16 -10.68 11.19
CA TRP A 113 -0.93 -10.33 12.11
C TRP A 113 -0.96 -8.86 12.49
N SER A 114 0.00 -8.06 12.03
CA SER A 114 0.03 -6.63 12.33
C SER A 114 -1.16 -5.92 11.72
N LYS A 115 -1.82 -5.07 12.51
CA LYS A 115 -2.96 -4.25 12.07
C LYS A 115 -2.57 -2.81 11.81
N MET A 116 -1.45 -2.35 12.36
CA MET A 116 -0.98 -0.98 12.20
C MET A 116 0.53 -0.93 12.01
N THR A 117 1.01 0.16 11.41
CA THR A 117 2.44 0.40 11.24
C THR A 117 3.08 0.84 12.55
N LEU A 118 4.41 0.71 12.66
CA LEU A 118 5.15 1.19 13.84
C LEU A 118 4.95 2.69 14.04
N THR A 119 4.92 3.46 12.96
CA THR A 119 4.66 4.91 13.04
C THR A 119 3.29 5.21 13.63
N ALA A 120 2.25 4.48 13.23
CA ALA A 120 0.90 4.64 13.78
C ALA A 120 0.83 4.24 15.26
N GLU A 121 1.49 3.14 15.65
CA GLU A 121 1.58 2.72 17.06
C GLU A 121 2.24 3.77 17.94
N THR A 122 3.25 4.46 17.42
CA THR A 122 3.96 5.51 18.16
C THR A 122 3.08 6.74 18.42
N LEU A 123 2.10 7.00 17.56
CA LEU A 123 1.19 8.14 17.69
C LEU A 123 0.02 7.90 18.65
N ILE A 124 -0.22 6.66 19.02
CA ILE A 124 -1.24 6.27 19.99
C ILE A 124 -0.66 6.24 21.38
#